data_c3aedd007d52ec7fe31caafc48ae5b93
#
_entry.id   c3aedd007d52ec7fe31caafc48ae5b93
#
_cell.length_a   1.000
_cell.length_b   1.000
_cell.length_c   1.000
_cell.angle_alpha   90.00
_cell.angle_beta   90.00
_cell.angle_gamma   90.00
#
_symmetry.space_group_name_H-M   'P 1'
#
loop_
_entity.id
_entity.type
_entity.pdbx_description
1 polymer ?
#
loop_
_entity_poly.entity_id
_entity_poly.type
_entity_poly.pdbx_seq_one_letter_code
_entity_poly.pdbx_strand_id
1 'polypeptide(L)'
;MKAADTPAEITLDTIHAHLLSYHSHVPEKIQGLEELRLNTIPETLVQRKKEGGSFLEKTELKSLVEWKLKHGTYRPNLAKLVASNSVKDVRDTTKNAFEIYEANMEDYGKSITVLNKLKGIGPATSSLLLSCYDPFKVPFFSDELYRYVHWEEAKSKGWDRKISYTIKEYRALFERVAELQERLKRDSGKEVSAIDIEKAAYVLGKDALRSSSQFPLDTEDAEGDKALRPPSPKKRRKATPESQKIDPDSNIAALKNAVAKA
;
A
#
# COMPACT_ATOMS: atom_id res chain seq x y z
N MET A 1 -9.37 -4.67 19.61
CA MET A 1 -10.28 -5.50 18.79
C MET A 1 -10.96 -6.51 19.72
N LYS A 2 -12.23 -6.82 19.51
CA LYS A 2 -12.93 -7.85 20.30
C LYS A 2 -12.38 -9.24 19.94
N ALA A 3 -12.44 -10.20 20.87
CA ALA A 3 -11.95 -11.57 20.60
C ALA A 3 -12.64 -12.20 19.37
N ALA A 4 -13.95 -12.05 19.25
CA ALA A 4 -14.73 -12.58 18.13
C ALA A 4 -14.43 -11.95 16.76
N ASP A 5 -13.69 -10.84 16.73
CA ASP A 5 -13.28 -10.14 15.49
C ASP A 5 -11.84 -10.48 15.09
N THR A 6 -11.11 -11.31 15.88
CA THR A 6 -9.72 -11.67 15.54
C THR A 6 -9.68 -12.63 14.35
N PRO A 7 -8.57 -12.69 13.58
CA PRO A 7 -8.45 -13.63 12.47
C PRO A 7 -8.67 -15.09 12.85
N ALA A 8 -8.37 -15.49 14.09
CA ALA A 8 -8.59 -16.85 14.58
C ALA A 8 -10.07 -17.15 14.84
N GLU A 9 -10.82 -16.17 15.34
CA GLU A 9 -12.19 -16.37 15.85
C GLU A 9 -13.28 -15.85 14.93
N ILE A 10 -12.96 -14.95 13.97
CA ILE A 10 -13.98 -14.35 13.11
C ILE A 10 -14.74 -15.40 12.32
N THR A 11 -16.06 -15.24 12.24
CA THR A 11 -16.95 -16.08 11.45
C THR A 11 -17.34 -15.41 10.14
N LEU A 12 -17.87 -16.17 9.19
CA LEU A 12 -18.39 -15.63 7.93
C LEU A 12 -19.54 -14.64 8.18
N ASP A 13 -20.41 -14.92 9.14
CA ASP A 13 -21.54 -14.03 9.50
C ASP A 13 -21.01 -12.69 10.07
N THR A 14 -19.94 -12.73 10.86
CA THR A 14 -19.27 -11.52 11.35
C THR A 14 -18.66 -10.72 10.21
N ILE A 15 -18.01 -11.37 9.24
CA ILE A 15 -17.53 -10.70 8.03
C ILE A 15 -18.68 -10.03 7.29
N HIS A 16 -19.77 -10.74 7.04
CA HIS A 16 -20.96 -10.18 6.38
C HIS A 16 -21.53 -8.97 7.13
N ALA A 17 -21.55 -9.01 8.46
CA ALA A 17 -22.00 -7.86 9.27
C ALA A 17 -21.11 -6.63 9.05
N HIS A 18 -19.77 -6.80 8.97
CA HIS A 18 -18.86 -5.71 8.64
C HIS A 18 -19.04 -5.19 7.21
N LEU A 19 -19.31 -6.07 6.24
CA LEU A 19 -19.57 -5.68 4.85
C LEU A 19 -20.80 -4.79 4.72
N LEU A 20 -21.85 -5.01 5.50
CA LEU A 20 -23.05 -4.15 5.50
C LEU A 20 -22.73 -2.70 5.91
N SER A 21 -21.73 -2.50 6.76
CA SER A 21 -21.32 -1.17 7.21
C SER A 21 -20.19 -0.56 6.38
N TYR A 22 -19.56 -1.33 5.47
CA TYR A 22 -18.37 -0.90 4.72
C TYR A 22 -18.56 0.42 4.00
N HIS A 23 -19.66 0.58 3.25
CA HIS A 23 -19.92 1.78 2.45
C HIS A 23 -19.95 3.05 3.31
N SER A 24 -20.50 2.97 4.52
CA SER A 24 -20.55 4.10 5.46
C SER A 24 -19.18 4.50 6.03
N HIS A 25 -18.18 3.63 5.91
CA HIS A 25 -16.80 3.89 6.33
C HIS A 25 -15.95 4.49 5.21
N VAL A 26 -16.36 4.33 3.95
CA VAL A 26 -15.69 4.90 2.79
C VAL A 26 -16.01 6.40 2.70
N PRO A 27 -15.00 7.30 2.71
CA PRO A 27 -15.25 8.73 2.59
C PRO A 27 -16.01 9.08 1.30
N GLU A 28 -17.04 9.91 1.38
CA GLU A 28 -17.89 10.29 0.26
C GLU A 28 -17.10 10.74 -0.98
N LYS A 29 -16.05 11.53 -0.77
CA LYS A 29 -15.17 12.06 -1.83
C LYS A 29 -14.44 11.01 -2.66
N ILE A 30 -14.43 9.74 -2.26
CA ILE A 30 -13.78 8.63 -2.98
C ILE A 30 -14.75 7.53 -3.42
N GLN A 31 -16.02 7.63 -3.13
CA GLN A 31 -17.03 6.61 -3.48
C GLN A 31 -17.06 6.30 -4.98
N GLY A 32 -16.94 7.33 -5.84
CA GLY A 32 -16.85 7.10 -7.28
C GLY A 32 -15.58 6.36 -7.73
N LEU A 33 -14.45 6.56 -7.05
CA LEU A 33 -13.22 5.80 -7.29
C LEU A 33 -13.30 4.39 -6.70
N GLU A 34 -14.03 4.23 -5.60
CA GLU A 34 -14.34 2.93 -5.01
C GLU A 34 -15.16 2.07 -5.96
N GLU A 35 -16.20 2.65 -6.57
CA GLU A 35 -17.03 1.98 -7.58
C GLU A 35 -16.20 1.55 -8.81
N LEU A 36 -15.30 2.42 -9.29
CA LEU A 36 -14.37 2.06 -10.36
C LEU A 36 -13.50 0.85 -9.99
N ARG A 37 -12.96 0.84 -8.76
CA ARG A 37 -12.10 -0.24 -8.27
C ARG A 37 -12.84 -1.56 -8.09
N LEU A 38 -14.03 -1.52 -7.50
CA LEU A 38 -14.76 -2.72 -7.08
C LEU A 38 -15.54 -3.38 -8.20
N ASN A 39 -16.07 -2.57 -9.14
CA ASN A 39 -17.02 -3.03 -10.14
C ASN A 39 -16.53 -2.72 -11.56
N THR A 40 -16.40 -1.47 -11.94
CA THR A 40 -16.18 -1.07 -13.34
C THR A 40 -14.89 -1.64 -13.95
N ILE A 41 -13.77 -1.52 -13.24
CA ILE A 41 -12.47 -2.00 -13.74
C ILE A 41 -12.42 -3.54 -13.77
N PRO A 42 -12.81 -4.29 -12.72
CA PRO A 42 -12.91 -5.74 -12.79
C PRO A 42 -13.78 -6.26 -13.94
N GLU A 43 -14.98 -5.69 -14.12
CA GLU A 43 -15.88 -6.07 -15.23
C GLU A 43 -15.24 -5.80 -16.59
N THR A 44 -14.59 -4.65 -16.75
CA THR A 44 -13.86 -4.29 -17.97
C THR A 44 -12.72 -5.27 -18.26
N LEU A 45 -11.98 -5.69 -17.22
CA LEU A 45 -10.89 -6.68 -17.36
C LEU A 45 -11.44 -8.04 -17.79
N VAL A 46 -12.56 -8.50 -17.24
CA VAL A 46 -13.26 -9.72 -17.66
C VAL A 46 -13.70 -9.61 -19.11
N GLN A 47 -14.25 -8.47 -19.54
CA GLN A 47 -14.67 -8.30 -20.93
C GLN A 47 -13.48 -8.32 -21.89
N ARG A 48 -12.39 -7.59 -21.59
CA ARG A 48 -11.16 -7.60 -22.39
C ARG A 48 -10.55 -9.00 -22.49
N LYS A 49 -10.65 -9.80 -21.42
CA LYS A 49 -10.19 -11.20 -21.45
C LYS A 49 -10.88 -12.01 -22.53
N LYS A 50 -12.20 -11.85 -22.68
CA LYS A 50 -12.98 -12.52 -23.73
C LYS A 50 -12.59 -12.05 -25.13
N GLU A 51 -12.07 -10.84 -25.26
CA GLU A 51 -11.69 -10.18 -26.52
C GLU A 51 -10.20 -10.41 -26.90
N GLY A 52 -9.44 -11.18 -26.15
CA GLY A 52 -8.06 -11.55 -26.50
C GLY A 52 -6.97 -11.07 -25.55
N GLY A 53 -7.33 -10.67 -24.34
CA GLY A 53 -6.39 -10.43 -23.26
C GLY A 53 -6.70 -9.20 -22.41
N SER A 54 -6.58 -9.37 -21.11
CA SER A 54 -6.82 -8.31 -20.13
C SER A 54 -5.62 -7.38 -20.01
N PHE A 55 -5.88 -6.09 -19.93
CA PHE A 55 -4.90 -5.04 -19.65
C PHE A 55 -5.58 -3.83 -19.01
N LEU A 56 -4.82 -3.01 -18.34
CA LEU A 56 -5.30 -1.72 -17.84
C LEU A 56 -4.97 -0.59 -18.81
N GLU A 57 -5.93 0.31 -18.98
CA GLU A 57 -5.66 1.60 -19.59
C GLU A 57 -4.91 2.53 -18.63
N LYS A 58 -4.16 3.48 -19.19
CA LYS A 58 -3.46 4.49 -18.39
C LYS A 58 -4.40 5.31 -17.50
N THR A 59 -5.62 5.56 -17.96
CA THR A 59 -6.67 6.25 -17.19
C THR A 59 -7.11 5.41 -16.00
N GLU A 60 -7.33 4.13 -16.17
CA GLU A 60 -7.72 3.19 -15.11
C GLU A 60 -6.60 3.07 -14.06
N LEU A 61 -5.34 2.92 -14.50
CA LEU A 61 -4.18 2.92 -13.61
C LEU A 61 -4.12 4.20 -12.76
N LYS A 62 -4.34 5.37 -13.38
CA LYS A 62 -4.35 6.65 -12.65
C LYS A 62 -5.49 6.70 -11.63
N SER A 63 -6.69 6.25 -11.99
CA SER A 63 -7.85 6.21 -11.08
C SER A 63 -7.61 5.29 -9.89
N LEU A 64 -7.02 4.11 -10.10
CA LEU A 64 -6.67 3.18 -9.02
C LEU A 64 -5.60 3.76 -8.08
N VAL A 65 -4.60 4.44 -8.63
CA VAL A 65 -3.57 5.10 -7.81
C VAL A 65 -4.15 6.30 -7.06
N GLU A 66 -5.04 7.07 -7.67
CA GLU A 66 -5.76 8.17 -7.01
C GLU A 66 -6.62 7.65 -5.86
N TRP A 67 -7.38 6.56 -6.09
CA TRP A 67 -8.13 5.87 -5.05
C TRP A 67 -7.21 5.51 -3.88
N LYS A 68 -6.11 4.81 -4.16
CA LYS A 68 -5.16 4.36 -3.14
C LYS A 68 -4.59 5.51 -2.30
N LEU A 69 -4.26 6.64 -2.94
CA LEU A 69 -3.71 7.82 -2.26
C LEU A 69 -4.74 8.54 -1.39
N LYS A 70 -6.02 8.49 -1.75
CA LYS A 70 -7.11 9.10 -0.98
C LYS A 70 -7.68 8.17 0.08
N HIS A 71 -7.60 6.86 -0.13
CA HIS A 71 -8.05 5.82 0.81
C HIS A 71 -7.05 5.62 1.97
N GLY A 72 -5.75 5.63 1.67
CA GLY A 72 -4.66 5.41 2.62
C GLY A 72 -3.75 6.63 2.80
N THR A 73 -2.45 6.38 2.92
CA THR A 73 -1.45 7.44 3.13
C THR A 73 -1.14 8.19 1.84
N TYR A 74 -1.32 9.51 1.87
CA TYR A 74 -1.00 10.39 0.74
C TYR A 74 0.51 10.49 0.49
N ARG A 75 0.91 10.34 -0.79
CA ARG A 75 2.31 10.47 -1.26
C ARG A 75 2.36 11.44 -2.45
N PRO A 76 2.81 12.69 -2.27
CA PRO A 76 2.63 13.78 -3.25
C PRO A 76 3.24 13.49 -4.64
N ASN A 77 4.38 12.80 -4.71
CA ASN A 77 5.07 12.54 -5.97
C ASN A 77 4.57 11.30 -6.74
N LEU A 78 3.75 10.45 -6.12
CA LEU A 78 3.36 9.17 -6.70
C LEU A 78 2.49 9.34 -7.95
N ALA A 79 1.50 10.20 -7.89
CA ALA A 79 0.61 10.47 -9.02
C ALA A 79 1.39 11.00 -10.25
N LYS A 80 2.39 11.86 -10.04
CA LYS A 80 3.25 12.39 -11.11
C LYS A 80 4.11 11.29 -11.75
N LEU A 81 4.70 10.41 -10.95
CA LEU A 81 5.49 9.27 -11.45
C LEU A 81 4.61 8.31 -12.27
N VAL A 82 3.44 7.96 -11.77
CA VAL A 82 2.49 7.10 -12.49
C VAL A 82 2.05 7.72 -13.80
N ALA A 83 1.74 9.03 -13.81
CA ALA A 83 1.37 9.76 -15.02
C ALA A 83 2.47 9.83 -16.08
N SER A 84 3.74 9.61 -15.72
CA SER A 84 4.88 9.61 -16.64
C SER A 84 5.07 8.31 -17.42
N ASN A 85 4.33 7.22 -17.09
CA ASN A 85 4.34 6.01 -17.91
C ASN A 85 3.65 6.27 -19.25
N SER A 86 4.10 5.66 -20.33
CA SER A 86 3.39 5.74 -21.62
C SER A 86 2.13 4.86 -21.61
N VAL A 87 1.18 5.14 -22.50
CA VAL A 87 -0.02 4.29 -22.68
C VAL A 87 0.38 2.86 -23.04
N LYS A 88 1.37 2.74 -23.94
CA LYS A 88 1.88 1.44 -24.38
C LYS A 88 2.50 0.65 -23.22
N ASP A 89 3.36 1.28 -22.41
CA ASP A 89 4.01 0.61 -21.28
C ASP A 89 2.98 0.10 -20.26
N VAL A 90 1.93 0.89 -19.99
CA VAL A 90 0.88 0.45 -19.06
C VAL A 90 0.14 -0.76 -19.60
N ARG A 91 -0.31 -0.71 -20.86
CA ARG A 91 -1.03 -1.84 -21.49
C ARG A 91 -0.18 -3.10 -21.54
N ASP A 92 1.02 -3.00 -22.10
CA ASP A 92 1.90 -4.15 -22.29
C ASP A 92 2.33 -4.79 -20.96
N THR A 93 2.68 -3.95 -19.97
CA THR A 93 3.12 -4.43 -18.65
C THR A 93 1.98 -5.10 -17.90
N THR A 94 0.79 -4.51 -17.89
CA THR A 94 -0.36 -5.08 -17.17
C THR A 94 -0.88 -6.33 -17.86
N LYS A 95 -0.92 -6.35 -19.21
CA LYS A 95 -1.26 -7.55 -19.97
C LYS A 95 -0.32 -8.70 -19.63
N ASN A 96 0.98 -8.47 -19.75
CA ASN A 96 1.99 -9.50 -19.43
C ASN A 96 1.87 -10.01 -17.98
N ALA A 97 1.63 -9.11 -17.02
CA ALA A 97 1.47 -9.51 -15.62
C ALA A 97 0.23 -10.38 -15.38
N PHE A 98 -0.89 -10.06 -16.03
CA PHE A 98 -2.11 -10.85 -15.92
C PHE A 98 -1.97 -12.21 -16.61
N GLU A 99 -1.32 -12.28 -17.76
CA GLU A 99 -1.02 -13.54 -18.47
C GLU A 99 -0.11 -14.46 -17.62
N ILE A 100 0.90 -13.91 -16.95
CA ILE A 100 1.76 -14.67 -16.02
C ILE A 100 0.94 -15.20 -14.84
N TYR A 101 0.07 -14.39 -14.26
CA TYR A 101 -0.81 -14.81 -13.19
C TYR A 101 -1.77 -15.93 -13.60
N GLU A 102 -2.37 -15.83 -14.78
CA GLU A 102 -3.25 -16.87 -15.32
C GLU A 102 -2.54 -18.20 -15.57
N ALA A 103 -1.33 -18.14 -16.12
CA ALA A 103 -0.54 -19.32 -16.39
C ALA A 103 -0.18 -20.10 -15.11
N ASN A 104 0.04 -19.40 -14.01
CA ASN A 104 0.28 -20.00 -12.70
C ASN A 104 -0.11 -19.02 -11.58
N MET A 105 -1.31 -19.18 -11.01
CA MET A 105 -1.83 -18.32 -9.95
C MET A 105 -1.00 -18.37 -8.66
N GLU A 106 -0.27 -19.46 -8.40
CA GLU A 106 0.62 -19.57 -7.24
C GLU A 106 1.88 -18.67 -7.39
N ASP A 107 2.22 -18.33 -8.64
CA ASP A 107 3.39 -17.49 -8.94
C ASP A 107 3.03 -16.00 -9.05
N TYR A 108 2.03 -15.56 -8.27
CA TYR A 108 1.63 -14.15 -8.19
C TYR A 108 2.80 -13.20 -7.92
N GLY A 109 3.87 -13.68 -7.28
CA GLY A 109 5.09 -12.91 -7.03
C GLY A 109 5.80 -12.45 -8.31
N LYS A 110 5.75 -13.24 -9.41
CA LYS A 110 6.27 -12.83 -10.72
C LYS A 110 5.42 -11.71 -11.31
N SER A 111 4.09 -11.84 -11.26
CA SER A 111 3.16 -10.81 -11.73
C SER A 111 3.37 -9.48 -11.00
N ILE A 112 3.51 -9.50 -9.67
CA ILE A 112 3.86 -8.33 -8.86
C ILE A 112 5.20 -7.72 -9.32
N THR A 113 6.21 -8.56 -9.59
CA THR A 113 7.53 -8.10 -10.05
C THR A 113 7.46 -7.42 -11.43
N VAL A 114 6.61 -7.93 -12.33
CA VAL A 114 6.38 -7.32 -13.65
C VAL A 114 5.68 -5.97 -13.49
N LEU A 115 4.63 -5.87 -12.70
CA LEU A 115 3.90 -4.62 -12.45
C LEU A 115 4.80 -3.56 -11.81
N ASN A 116 5.74 -3.94 -10.95
CA ASN A 116 6.70 -3.03 -10.33
C ASN A 116 7.65 -2.34 -11.32
N LYS A 117 7.70 -2.76 -12.60
CA LYS A 117 8.48 -2.09 -13.65
C LYS A 117 7.88 -0.73 -14.05
N LEU A 118 6.58 -0.51 -13.81
CA LEU A 118 5.95 0.77 -14.05
C LEU A 118 6.43 1.81 -13.04
N LYS A 119 6.71 3.03 -13.51
CA LYS A 119 7.17 4.13 -12.66
C LYS A 119 6.12 4.46 -11.60
N GLY A 120 6.56 4.53 -10.34
CA GLY A 120 5.69 4.80 -9.21
C GLY A 120 4.86 3.61 -8.73
N ILE A 121 5.04 2.42 -9.29
CA ILE A 121 4.33 1.21 -8.88
C ILE A 121 5.28 0.35 -8.04
N GLY A 122 4.90 0.10 -6.80
CA GLY A 122 5.58 -0.81 -5.88
C GLY A 122 4.64 -1.92 -5.40
N PRO A 123 5.07 -2.84 -4.53
CA PRO A 123 4.32 -4.05 -4.20
C PRO A 123 2.87 -3.80 -3.77
N ALA A 124 2.61 -2.78 -2.94
CA ALA A 124 1.26 -2.44 -2.53
C ALA A 124 0.38 -1.88 -3.67
N THR A 125 0.95 -1.21 -4.65
CA THR A 125 0.16 -0.76 -5.81
C THR A 125 -0.02 -1.90 -6.80
N SER A 126 1.01 -2.72 -7.03
CA SER A 126 0.91 -3.90 -7.89
C SER A 126 -0.14 -4.89 -7.38
N SER A 127 -0.22 -5.11 -6.06
CA SER A 127 -1.27 -5.96 -5.48
C SER A 127 -2.66 -5.38 -5.68
N LEU A 128 -2.84 -4.04 -5.63
CA LEU A 128 -4.10 -3.40 -5.97
C LEU A 128 -4.50 -3.66 -7.43
N LEU A 129 -3.56 -3.54 -8.38
CA LEU A 129 -3.85 -3.79 -9.79
C LEU A 129 -4.24 -5.26 -10.01
N LEU A 130 -3.52 -6.18 -9.38
CA LEU A 130 -3.78 -7.61 -9.51
C LEU A 130 -5.07 -8.03 -8.77
N SER A 131 -5.44 -7.38 -7.67
CA SER A 131 -6.71 -7.61 -6.97
C SER A 131 -7.94 -7.15 -7.75
N CYS A 132 -7.81 -6.16 -8.64
CA CYS A 132 -8.86 -5.82 -9.59
C CYS A 132 -9.03 -6.88 -10.68
N TYR A 133 -7.96 -7.63 -10.99
CA TYR A 133 -8.00 -8.73 -11.97
C TYR A 133 -8.61 -10.01 -11.38
N ASP A 134 -8.22 -10.37 -10.16
CA ASP A 134 -8.78 -11.50 -9.41
C ASP A 134 -9.13 -11.07 -7.97
N PRO A 135 -10.28 -10.44 -7.75
CA PRO A 135 -10.71 -9.97 -6.44
C PRO A 135 -11.02 -11.10 -5.46
N PHE A 136 -11.22 -12.32 -5.98
CA PHE A 136 -11.53 -13.46 -5.12
C PHE A 136 -10.29 -14.01 -4.40
N LYS A 137 -9.16 -14.13 -5.11
CA LYS A 137 -7.94 -14.76 -4.58
C LYS A 137 -6.86 -13.78 -4.18
N VAL A 138 -6.76 -12.64 -4.87
CA VAL A 138 -5.64 -11.70 -4.69
C VAL A 138 -5.99 -10.60 -3.69
N PRO A 139 -5.38 -10.59 -2.51
CA PRO A 139 -5.59 -9.52 -1.55
C PRO A 139 -4.85 -8.24 -1.97
N PHE A 140 -5.49 -7.08 -1.82
CA PHE A 140 -4.79 -5.81 -1.86
C PHE A 140 -3.94 -5.62 -0.60
N PHE A 141 -2.70 -5.23 -0.76
CA PHE A 141 -1.78 -4.91 0.33
C PHE A 141 -2.16 -3.58 0.99
N SER A 142 -3.31 -3.53 1.66
CA SER A 142 -3.74 -2.41 2.47
C SER A 142 -3.12 -2.46 3.87
N ASP A 143 -3.07 -1.33 4.54
CA ASP A 143 -2.55 -1.21 5.90
C ASP A 143 -3.43 -1.98 6.87
N GLU A 144 -4.74 -1.83 6.75
CA GLU A 144 -5.73 -2.45 7.60
C GLU A 144 -5.70 -3.99 7.46
N LEU A 145 -5.72 -4.49 6.22
CA LEU A 145 -5.69 -5.94 5.99
C LEU A 145 -4.40 -6.57 6.51
N TYR A 146 -3.24 -5.93 6.22
CA TYR A 146 -1.96 -6.46 6.71
C TYR A 146 -1.91 -6.53 8.24
N ARG A 147 -2.32 -5.47 8.93
CA ARG A 147 -2.36 -5.43 10.39
C ARG A 147 -3.35 -6.42 10.96
N TYR A 148 -4.46 -6.59 10.30
CA TYR A 148 -5.51 -7.52 10.69
C TYR A 148 -5.02 -8.98 10.67
N VAL A 149 -4.57 -9.49 9.53
CA VAL A 149 -4.18 -10.91 9.40
C VAL A 149 -2.92 -11.29 10.18
N HIS A 150 -2.13 -10.30 10.61
CA HIS A 150 -0.97 -10.50 11.47
C HIS A 150 -1.23 -10.13 12.95
N TRP A 151 -2.50 -10.03 13.33
CA TRP A 151 -2.91 -9.55 14.66
C TRP A 151 -2.33 -10.36 15.80
N GLU A 152 -2.29 -11.68 15.67
CA GLU A 152 -1.93 -12.63 16.72
C GLU A 152 -0.43 -12.94 16.81
N GLU A 153 0.38 -12.34 15.94
CA GLU A 153 1.82 -12.54 16.01
C GLU A 153 2.41 -11.95 17.31
N ALA A 154 3.32 -12.67 17.95
CA ALA A 154 3.90 -12.33 19.27
C ALA A 154 4.52 -10.92 19.36
N LYS A 155 4.91 -10.32 18.23
CA LYS A 155 5.43 -8.94 18.11
C LYS A 155 4.43 -7.98 17.47
N SER A 156 3.18 -8.38 17.34
CA SER A 156 2.14 -7.51 16.80
C SER A 156 1.91 -6.32 17.73
N LYS A 157 1.85 -5.15 17.14
CA LYS A 157 1.41 -3.91 17.81
C LYS A 157 -0.03 -3.56 17.43
N GLY A 158 -0.82 -4.57 17.03
CA GLY A 158 -2.17 -4.36 16.55
C GLY A 158 -2.21 -3.37 15.38
N TRP A 159 -3.10 -2.38 15.47
CA TRP A 159 -3.26 -1.37 14.43
C TRP A 159 -2.06 -0.41 14.27
N ASP A 160 -1.11 -0.38 15.22
CA ASP A 160 0.12 0.45 15.16
C ASP A 160 1.31 -0.28 14.52
N ARG A 161 1.11 -1.51 14.03
CA ARG A 161 2.17 -2.27 13.36
C ARG A 161 2.71 -1.50 12.16
N LYS A 162 4.03 -1.30 12.14
CA LYS A 162 4.74 -0.68 11.00
C LYS A 162 4.82 -1.65 9.82
N ILE A 163 4.69 -1.11 8.62
CA ILE A 163 4.70 -1.84 7.36
C ILE A 163 5.80 -1.26 6.48
N SER A 164 6.64 -2.12 5.91
CA SER A 164 7.72 -1.73 4.99
C SER A 164 7.34 -1.87 3.52
N TYR A 165 6.19 -2.50 3.22
CA TYR A 165 5.63 -2.73 1.88
C TYR A 165 6.58 -3.51 0.96
N THR A 166 7.29 -4.48 1.51
CA THR A 166 8.18 -5.37 0.76
C THR A 166 7.39 -6.52 0.11
N ILE A 167 7.99 -7.14 -0.93
CA ILE A 167 7.43 -8.36 -1.53
C ILE A 167 7.34 -9.51 -0.50
N LYS A 168 8.29 -9.57 0.46
CA LYS A 168 8.25 -10.57 1.53
C LYS A 168 7.02 -10.40 2.42
N GLU A 169 6.72 -9.17 2.83
CA GLU A 169 5.52 -8.87 3.62
C GLU A 169 4.25 -9.14 2.82
N TYR A 170 4.25 -8.85 1.52
CA TYR A 170 3.11 -9.16 0.66
C TYR A 170 2.86 -10.67 0.56
N ARG A 171 3.92 -11.48 0.43
CA ARG A 171 3.78 -12.93 0.45
C ARG A 171 3.17 -13.44 1.74
N ALA A 172 3.66 -12.97 2.89
CA ALA A 172 3.10 -13.31 4.19
C ALA A 172 1.62 -12.90 4.31
N LEU A 173 1.25 -11.70 3.81
CA LEU A 173 -0.14 -11.27 3.73
C LEU A 173 -1.00 -12.23 2.90
N PHE A 174 -0.53 -12.59 1.71
CA PHE A 174 -1.26 -13.45 0.79
C PHE A 174 -1.51 -14.83 1.41
N GLU A 175 -0.49 -15.44 2.00
CA GLU A 175 -0.57 -16.72 2.70
C GLU A 175 -1.58 -16.67 3.86
N ARG A 176 -1.53 -15.62 4.70
CA ARG A 176 -2.47 -15.46 5.81
C ARG A 176 -3.92 -15.25 5.38
N VAL A 177 -4.14 -14.52 4.28
CA VAL A 177 -5.50 -14.37 3.71
C VAL A 177 -6.00 -15.70 3.17
N ALA A 178 -5.18 -16.45 2.45
CA ALA A 178 -5.53 -17.78 1.95
C ALA A 178 -5.85 -18.76 3.09
N GLU A 179 -5.03 -18.80 4.15
CA GLU A 179 -5.30 -19.58 5.36
C GLU A 179 -6.65 -19.23 5.99
N LEU A 180 -6.96 -17.93 6.09
CA LEU A 180 -8.24 -17.46 6.63
C LEU A 180 -9.42 -17.85 5.74
N GLN A 181 -9.28 -17.73 4.41
CA GLN A 181 -10.31 -18.19 3.45
C GLN A 181 -10.59 -19.69 3.60
N GLU A 182 -9.56 -20.51 3.69
CA GLU A 182 -9.69 -21.97 3.87
C GLU A 182 -10.33 -22.33 5.22
N ARG A 183 -9.97 -21.61 6.30
CA ARG A 183 -10.63 -21.79 7.61
C ARG A 183 -12.11 -21.45 7.53
N LEU A 184 -12.47 -20.30 7.02
CA LEU A 184 -13.86 -19.85 6.92
C LEU A 184 -14.69 -20.76 6.02
N LYS A 185 -14.12 -21.27 4.92
CA LYS A 185 -14.76 -22.26 4.04
C LYS A 185 -15.04 -23.57 4.78
N ARG A 186 -14.05 -24.07 5.53
CA ARG A 186 -14.20 -25.30 6.32
C ARG A 186 -15.26 -25.16 7.41
N ASP A 187 -15.31 -23.99 8.08
CA ASP A 187 -16.19 -23.78 9.22
C ASP A 187 -17.64 -23.48 8.79
N SER A 188 -17.85 -22.82 7.65
CA SER A 188 -19.18 -22.39 7.17
C SER A 188 -19.72 -23.17 5.95
N GLY A 189 -18.87 -23.93 5.26
CA GLY A 189 -19.19 -24.56 3.98
C GLY A 189 -19.29 -23.57 2.81
N LYS A 190 -18.97 -22.27 3.01
CA LYS A 190 -19.08 -21.21 2.00
C LYS A 190 -17.73 -20.53 1.78
N GLU A 191 -17.50 -20.08 0.56
CA GLU A 191 -16.31 -19.32 0.21
C GLU A 191 -16.48 -17.84 0.54
N VAL A 192 -15.38 -17.18 0.87
CA VAL A 192 -15.27 -15.74 1.06
C VAL A 192 -14.15 -15.20 0.17
N SER A 193 -14.36 -14.06 -0.44
CA SER A 193 -13.35 -13.46 -1.31
C SER A 193 -12.27 -12.70 -0.52
N ALA A 194 -11.06 -12.57 -1.08
CA ALA A 194 -9.99 -11.76 -0.49
C ALA A 194 -10.41 -10.30 -0.31
N ILE A 195 -11.22 -9.77 -1.25
CA ILE A 195 -11.73 -8.40 -1.18
C ILE A 195 -12.75 -8.22 -0.06
N ASP A 196 -13.54 -9.24 0.28
CA ASP A 196 -14.49 -9.16 1.40
C ASP A 196 -13.77 -9.18 2.75
N ILE A 197 -12.71 -9.98 2.87
CA ILE A 197 -11.82 -9.96 4.05
C ILE A 197 -11.14 -8.59 4.17
N GLU A 198 -10.68 -8.00 3.06
CA GLU A 198 -10.10 -6.65 3.03
C GLU A 198 -11.08 -5.58 3.52
N LYS A 199 -12.32 -5.61 3.01
CA LYS A 199 -13.37 -4.68 3.43
C LYS A 199 -13.71 -4.81 4.92
N ALA A 200 -13.81 -6.04 5.43
CA ALA A 200 -14.05 -6.29 6.85
C ALA A 200 -12.89 -5.75 7.70
N ALA A 201 -11.64 -6.02 7.31
CA ALA A 201 -10.46 -5.50 7.98
C ALA A 201 -10.41 -3.96 7.97
N TYR A 202 -10.84 -3.32 6.88
CA TYR A 202 -10.93 -1.87 6.78
C TYR A 202 -11.94 -1.30 7.79
N VAL A 203 -13.13 -1.87 7.88
CA VAL A 203 -14.15 -1.46 8.87
C VAL A 203 -13.61 -1.58 10.28
N LEU A 204 -13.04 -2.73 10.64
CA LEU A 204 -12.45 -2.97 11.95
C LEU A 204 -11.34 -1.96 12.30
N GLY A 205 -10.48 -1.65 11.33
CA GLY A 205 -9.42 -0.66 11.50
C GLY A 205 -9.95 0.76 11.72
N LYS A 206 -10.99 1.16 10.97
CA LYS A 206 -11.62 2.49 11.12
C LYS A 206 -12.38 2.63 12.43
N ASP A 207 -13.07 1.59 12.88
CA ASP A 207 -13.77 1.59 14.18
C ASP A 207 -12.78 1.68 15.35
N ALA A 208 -11.65 1.00 15.26
CA ALA A 208 -10.59 1.11 16.25
C ALA A 208 -10.04 2.54 16.37
N LEU A 209 -9.82 3.22 15.24
CA LEU A 209 -9.37 4.62 15.22
C LEU A 209 -10.42 5.57 15.80
N ARG A 210 -11.70 5.38 15.49
CA ARG A 210 -12.80 6.18 16.06
C ARG A 210 -12.88 6.01 17.58
N SER A 211 -12.76 4.79 18.08
CA SER A 211 -12.80 4.50 19.50
C SER A 211 -11.63 5.13 20.26
N SER A 212 -10.42 5.13 19.68
CA SER A 212 -9.24 5.74 20.30
C SER A 212 -9.31 7.28 20.33
N SER A 213 -10.01 7.91 19.38
CA SER A 213 -10.20 9.36 19.35
C SER A 213 -11.30 9.87 20.26
N GLN A 214 -12.20 9.01 20.74
CA GLN A 214 -13.28 9.36 21.66
C GLN A 214 -12.87 9.32 23.14
N PHE A 215 -11.70 8.74 23.48
CA PHE A 215 -11.11 8.77 24.80
C PHE A 215 -9.76 9.47 24.74
N PRO A 216 -9.70 10.82 24.89
CA PRO A 216 -8.44 11.47 25.24
C PRO A 216 -7.98 10.82 26.55
N LEU A 217 -6.73 10.39 26.62
CA LEU A 217 -6.12 10.00 27.88
C LEU A 217 -6.20 11.22 28.79
N ASP A 218 -7.14 11.20 29.75
CA ASP A 218 -7.12 12.10 30.89
C ASP A 218 -5.82 11.81 31.67
N THR A 219 -4.78 12.56 31.35
CA THR A 219 -3.64 12.70 32.24
C THR A 219 -4.04 13.73 33.28
N GLU A 220 -4.90 13.33 34.23
CA GLU A 220 -4.95 13.97 35.54
C GLU A 220 -3.72 13.52 36.35
N ASP A 221 -3.17 14.52 37.04
CA ASP A 221 -2.15 14.42 38.07
C ASP A 221 -0.67 14.49 37.68
N ALA A 222 -0.20 15.75 37.62
CA ALA A 222 1.00 16.18 38.29
C ALA A 222 1.01 17.70 38.42
N GLU A 223 0.20 18.23 39.33
CA GLU A 223 0.59 19.47 40.02
C GLU A 223 1.79 19.16 40.90
N GLY A 224 2.87 19.89 40.72
CA GLY A 224 4.03 19.79 41.59
C GLY A 224 5.29 20.40 40.99
N ASP A 225 5.53 21.61 41.37
CA ASP A 225 6.85 22.23 41.49
C ASP A 225 7.37 23.11 40.35
N LYS A 226 7.04 24.39 40.46
CA LYS A 226 7.74 25.48 39.81
C LYS A 226 9.12 25.68 40.48
N ALA A 227 10.16 25.05 39.95
CA ALA A 227 11.53 25.42 40.24
C ALA A 227 12.15 26.09 39.01
N LEU A 228 12.58 27.32 39.21
CA LEU A 228 13.29 28.23 38.30
C LEU A 228 14.44 27.53 37.57
N ARG A 229 14.39 27.52 36.23
CA ARG A 229 15.57 27.24 35.40
C ARG A 229 16.24 28.56 34.98
N PRO A 230 17.57 28.69 35.11
CA PRO A 230 18.29 29.83 34.59
C PRO A 230 18.40 29.81 33.06
N PRO A 231 18.56 30.96 32.39
CA PRO A 231 18.57 31.03 30.92
C PRO A 231 19.85 30.46 30.32
N SER A 232 19.68 29.65 29.26
CA SER A 232 20.77 29.05 28.50
C SER A 232 21.59 30.11 27.73
N PRO A 233 22.92 30.00 27.61
CA PRO A 233 23.74 30.97 26.92
C PRO A 233 23.58 30.94 25.40
N LYS A 234 23.42 32.12 24.79
CA LYS A 234 23.38 32.34 23.35
C LYS A 234 24.70 31.90 22.67
N LYS A 235 24.65 30.93 21.73
CA LYS A 235 25.78 30.57 20.90
C LYS A 235 26.19 31.74 19.99
N ARG A 236 27.41 32.20 20.19
CA ARG A 236 28.13 33.19 19.41
C ARG A 236 28.41 32.67 18.01
N ARG A 237 27.93 33.36 16.97
CA ARG A 237 28.29 33.11 15.55
C ARG A 237 29.80 33.37 15.37
N LYS A 238 30.52 32.37 14.90
CA LYS A 238 31.91 32.53 14.40
C LYS A 238 31.84 33.02 12.95
N ALA A 239 32.61 34.05 12.69
CA ALA A 239 32.83 34.65 11.38
C ALA A 239 33.64 33.71 10.46
N THR A 240 33.26 33.72 9.21
CA THR A 240 33.94 33.04 8.09
C THR A 240 35.22 33.77 7.68
N PRO A 241 36.31 33.08 7.41
CA PRO A 241 37.45 33.73 6.74
C PRO A 241 37.27 33.71 5.19
N GLU A 242 37.79 34.72 4.60
CA GLU A 242 37.80 35.21 3.25
C GLU A 242 38.33 34.19 2.22
N SER A 243 37.68 34.15 1.06
CA SER A 243 38.02 33.32 -0.11
C SER A 243 39.23 33.84 -0.84
N GLN A 244 40.27 33.03 -1.00
CA GLN A 244 41.33 33.24 -2.01
C GLN A 244 40.87 32.71 -3.39
N LYS A 245 40.95 33.59 -4.38
CA LYS A 245 40.75 33.29 -5.80
C LYS A 245 41.90 32.40 -6.29
N ILE A 246 41.58 31.30 -6.95
CA ILE A 246 42.51 30.47 -7.73
C ILE A 246 42.15 30.64 -9.21
N ASP A 247 43.14 31.02 -10.01
CA ASP A 247 43.12 31.26 -11.46
C ASP A 247 42.88 29.94 -12.24
N PRO A 248 42.11 29.96 -13.36
CA PRO A 248 41.71 28.73 -14.06
C PRO A 248 42.65 28.25 -15.18
N ASP A 249 43.91 28.67 -15.27
CA ASP A 249 44.72 28.40 -16.48
C ASP A 249 45.94 27.46 -16.35
N SER A 250 45.99 26.58 -15.36
CA SER A 250 47.16 25.69 -15.19
C SER A 250 46.92 24.17 -15.31
N ASN A 251 45.87 23.69 -15.98
CA ASN A 251 45.63 22.24 -16.07
C ASN A 251 45.29 21.67 -17.47
N ILE A 252 45.76 22.32 -18.56
CA ILE A 252 45.55 21.77 -19.93
C ILE A 252 46.79 21.04 -20.47
N ALA A 253 47.93 21.04 -19.77
CA ALA A 253 49.16 20.40 -20.26
C ALA A 253 49.35 18.91 -19.88
N ALA A 254 48.56 18.37 -18.98
CA ALA A 254 48.75 16.98 -18.46
C ALA A 254 47.91 15.89 -19.16
N LEU A 255 46.99 16.25 -20.06
CA LEU A 255 46.07 15.27 -20.68
C LEU A 255 46.41 14.88 -22.14
N LYS A 256 47.52 15.41 -22.71
CA LYS A 256 47.95 15.08 -24.09
C LYS A 256 49.00 13.97 -24.24
N ASN A 257 49.52 13.41 -23.13
CA ASN A 257 50.60 12.39 -23.21
C ASN A 257 50.16 10.96 -22.83
N ALA A 258 48.84 10.67 -22.70
CA ALA A 258 48.35 9.34 -22.34
C ALA A 258 47.68 8.56 -23.49
N VAL A 259 47.65 9.08 -24.73
CA VAL A 259 46.96 8.40 -25.88
C VAL A 259 47.92 7.98 -26.99
N ALA A 260 49.24 7.93 -26.74
CA ALA A 260 50.19 7.49 -27.74
C ALA A 260 51.09 6.33 -27.27
N LYS A 261 50.53 5.34 -26.56
CA LYS A 261 51.16 4.03 -26.36
C LYS A 261 50.13 3.04 -25.78
N ALA A 262 49.37 2.40 -26.67
CA ALA A 262 48.91 1.02 -26.63
C ALA A 262 48.10 0.75 -27.91
#